data_a87c9aa981bfa63e4039c4601cb93d6b
#
_entry.id   a87c9aa981bfa63e4039c4601cb93d6b
#
_cell.length_a   1.000
_cell.length_b   1.000
_cell.length_c   1.000
_cell.angle_alpha   90.00
_cell.angle_beta   90.00
_cell.angle_gamma   90.00
#
_symmetry.space_group_name_H-M   'P 1'
#
loop_
_entity.id
_entity.type
_entity.pdbx_description
1 polymer ?
#
loop_
_entity_poly.entity_id
_entity_poly.type
_entity_poly.pdbx_seq_one_letter_code
_entity_poly.pdbx_strand_id
1 'polypeptide(L)'
;DRFKKYLDLEPLEYHSNLTPLQKFKIWRACKEDDRLIIIGTRSSVFLPFKNLKLLVIDEEHDQSYKQTEKFKYNARDIGIVRAKSLDCPVVLGTATLSFETIHNVSIKKYKQHLPKSRYFKSPLPLVTIVDTSIDKPDEGLSKTLKDEMKIEWSKNNKVILFIGRRGFSNTVICSECKAIVKCPKCD
;
A
#
# COMPACT_ATOMS: atom_id res chain seq x y z
N ASP A 1 5.01 -12.39 -15.53
CA ASP A 1 6.24 -13.18 -15.81
C ASP A 1 6.69 -14.06 -14.63
N ARG A 2 6.71 -13.57 -13.37
CA ARG A 2 7.11 -14.41 -12.21
C ARG A 2 6.12 -15.54 -11.94
N PHE A 3 4.83 -15.28 -11.97
CA PHE A 3 3.80 -16.31 -11.75
C PHE A 3 3.84 -17.41 -12.80
N LYS A 4 3.99 -17.06 -14.07
CA LYS A 4 4.13 -18.03 -15.16
C LYS A 4 5.31 -18.97 -14.94
N LYS A 5 6.45 -18.42 -14.48
CA LYS A 5 7.67 -19.20 -14.22
C LYS A 5 7.50 -20.24 -13.10
N TYR A 6 6.70 -19.94 -12.06
CA TYR A 6 6.59 -20.79 -10.86
C TYR A 6 5.34 -21.65 -10.82
N LEU A 7 4.27 -21.28 -11.51
CA LEU A 7 2.96 -21.91 -11.36
C LEU A 7 2.45 -22.62 -12.63
N ASP A 8 3.20 -22.50 -13.73
CA ASP A 8 2.80 -23.03 -15.05
C ASP A 8 1.35 -22.61 -15.45
N LEU A 9 0.99 -21.39 -15.05
CA LEU A 9 -0.28 -20.74 -15.33
C LEU A 9 -0.08 -19.30 -15.70
N GLU A 10 -0.81 -18.81 -16.68
CA GLU A 10 -0.84 -17.41 -17.05
C GLU A 10 -1.94 -16.70 -16.28
N PRO A 11 -1.59 -15.76 -15.37
CA PRO A 11 -2.60 -15.02 -14.63
C PRO A 11 -3.40 -14.11 -15.56
N LEU A 12 -4.70 -13.98 -15.33
CA LEU A 12 -5.52 -12.96 -15.96
C LEU A 12 -5.45 -11.68 -15.13
N GLU A 13 -5.26 -10.56 -15.78
CA GLU A 13 -5.22 -9.23 -15.12
C GLU A 13 -6.61 -8.60 -15.14
N TYR A 14 -7.06 -8.07 -13.98
CA TYR A 14 -8.35 -7.39 -13.85
C TYR A 14 -8.20 -5.98 -13.27
N HIS A 15 -8.39 -4.96 -14.11
CA HIS A 15 -8.22 -3.55 -13.74
C HIS A 15 -9.19 -2.62 -14.50
N SER A 16 -9.20 -1.33 -14.13
CA SER A 16 -10.14 -0.33 -14.67
C SER A 16 -10.02 -0.12 -16.18
N ASN A 17 -8.81 -0.23 -16.74
CA ASN A 17 -8.53 0.05 -18.16
C ASN A 17 -8.99 -1.06 -19.12
N LEU A 18 -9.46 -2.19 -18.63
CA LEU A 18 -10.03 -3.25 -19.47
C LEU A 18 -11.34 -2.79 -20.11
N THR A 19 -11.55 -3.17 -21.36
CA THR A 19 -12.82 -2.96 -22.07
C THR A 19 -13.94 -3.78 -21.42
N PRO A 20 -15.21 -3.40 -21.59
CA PRO A 20 -16.35 -4.16 -21.08
C PRO A 20 -16.32 -5.64 -21.52
N LEU A 21 -15.94 -5.89 -22.77
CA LEU A 21 -15.84 -7.25 -23.30
C LEU A 21 -14.74 -8.08 -22.62
N GLN A 22 -13.59 -7.48 -22.36
CA GLN A 22 -12.51 -8.15 -21.61
C GLN A 22 -12.92 -8.46 -20.17
N LYS A 23 -13.56 -7.50 -19.49
CA LYS A 23 -14.10 -7.71 -18.15
C LYS A 23 -15.14 -8.84 -18.12
N PHE A 24 -16.02 -8.88 -19.11
CA PHE A 24 -17.02 -9.95 -19.23
C PHE A 24 -16.38 -11.32 -19.44
N LYS A 25 -15.35 -11.42 -20.32
CA LYS A 25 -14.62 -12.68 -20.53
C LYS A 25 -14.00 -13.21 -19.24
N ILE A 26 -13.33 -12.34 -18.46
CA ILE A 26 -12.74 -12.70 -17.17
C ILE A 26 -13.82 -13.09 -16.16
N TRP A 27 -14.91 -12.34 -16.10
CA TRP A 27 -16.05 -12.63 -15.23
C TRP A 27 -16.65 -14.01 -15.52
N ARG A 28 -16.76 -14.35 -16.82
CA ARG A 28 -17.24 -15.68 -17.25
C ARG A 28 -16.24 -16.78 -16.89
N ALA A 29 -14.95 -16.58 -17.15
CA ALA A 29 -13.89 -17.51 -16.77
C ALA A 29 -13.91 -17.81 -15.26
N CYS A 30 -14.13 -16.82 -14.40
CA CYS A 30 -14.26 -17.03 -12.95
C CYS A 30 -15.40 -17.98 -12.57
N LYS A 31 -16.47 -18.07 -13.38
CA LYS A 31 -17.62 -18.95 -13.15
C LYS A 31 -17.44 -20.35 -13.72
N GLU A 32 -16.72 -20.46 -14.84
CA GLU A 32 -16.65 -21.67 -15.64
C GLU A 32 -15.36 -22.46 -15.37
N ASP A 33 -14.24 -21.77 -15.18
CA ASP A 33 -12.93 -22.40 -15.07
C ASP A 33 -12.64 -22.89 -13.65
N ASP A 34 -12.12 -24.11 -13.54
CA ASP A 34 -11.75 -24.70 -12.27
C ASP A 34 -10.32 -24.33 -11.82
N ARG A 35 -9.46 -23.90 -12.76
CA ARG A 35 -8.07 -23.54 -12.50
C ARG A 35 -7.72 -22.18 -13.07
N LEU A 36 -7.74 -21.17 -12.21
CA LEU A 36 -7.59 -19.77 -12.59
C LEU A 36 -6.82 -18.97 -11.56
N ILE A 37 -5.95 -18.08 -12.02
CA ILE A 37 -5.31 -17.05 -11.19
C ILE A 37 -5.70 -15.68 -11.72
N ILE A 38 -6.23 -14.83 -10.86
CA ILE A 38 -6.52 -13.43 -11.19
C ILE A 38 -5.58 -12.53 -10.40
N ILE A 39 -4.92 -11.61 -11.09
CA ILE A 39 -4.24 -10.47 -10.49
C ILE A 39 -5.11 -9.25 -10.75
N GLY A 40 -5.64 -8.65 -9.69
CA GLY A 40 -6.59 -7.57 -9.87
C GLY A 40 -6.45 -6.43 -8.89
N THR A 41 -7.00 -5.30 -9.26
CA THR A 41 -7.15 -4.14 -8.38
C THR A 41 -8.38 -4.30 -7.48
N ARG A 42 -8.68 -3.30 -6.66
CA ARG A 42 -9.77 -3.26 -5.69
C ARG A 42 -11.09 -3.92 -6.13
N SER A 43 -11.51 -3.68 -7.37
CA SER A 43 -12.79 -4.21 -7.89
C SER A 43 -12.80 -5.72 -8.15
N SER A 44 -11.64 -6.37 -8.21
CA SER A 44 -11.55 -7.82 -8.44
C SER A 44 -12.16 -8.64 -7.29
N VAL A 45 -12.30 -8.05 -6.12
CA VAL A 45 -12.93 -8.70 -4.97
C VAL A 45 -14.37 -9.15 -5.23
N PHE A 46 -15.03 -8.57 -6.24
CA PHE A 46 -16.43 -8.92 -6.62
C PHE A 46 -16.53 -9.96 -7.74
N LEU A 47 -15.41 -10.46 -8.28
CA LEU A 47 -15.45 -11.47 -9.33
C LEU A 47 -16.08 -12.78 -8.81
N PRO A 48 -16.97 -13.42 -9.58
CA PRO A 48 -17.79 -14.54 -9.12
C PRO A 48 -17.06 -15.88 -9.24
N PHE A 49 -15.98 -16.07 -8.48
CA PHE A 49 -15.26 -17.35 -8.49
C PHE A 49 -16.17 -18.50 -8.07
N LYS A 50 -16.25 -19.52 -8.88
CA LYS A 50 -16.97 -20.78 -8.62
C LYS A 50 -16.41 -21.49 -7.39
N ASN A 51 -15.08 -21.49 -7.26
CA ASN A 51 -14.38 -22.22 -6.21
C ASN A 51 -13.10 -21.46 -5.77
N LEU A 52 -13.28 -20.37 -5.05
CA LEU A 52 -12.16 -19.59 -4.53
C LEU A 52 -11.40 -20.40 -3.47
N LYS A 53 -10.12 -20.67 -3.70
CA LYS A 53 -9.27 -21.49 -2.82
C LYS A 53 -8.24 -20.71 -2.04
N LEU A 54 -7.90 -19.52 -2.50
CA LEU A 54 -6.94 -18.64 -1.82
C LEU A 54 -7.22 -17.19 -2.20
N LEU A 55 -7.23 -16.31 -1.23
CA LEU A 55 -7.21 -14.86 -1.43
C LEU A 55 -5.90 -14.29 -0.89
N VAL A 56 -5.16 -13.56 -1.72
CA VAL A 56 -3.96 -12.83 -1.31
C VAL A 56 -4.23 -11.33 -1.48
N ILE A 57 -3.97 -10.57 -0.44
CA ILE A 57 -4.07 -9.11 -0.41
C ILE A 57 -2.69 -8.58 -0.07
N ASP A 58 -2.02 -8.01 -1.06
CA ASP A 58 -0.69 -7.43 -0.89
C ASP A 58 -0.80 -5.97 -0.44
N GLU A 59 0.18 -5.48 0.33
CA GLU A 59 0.18 -4.14 0.94
C GLU A 59 -1.18 -3.82 1.62
N GLU A 60 -1.61 -4.70 2.55
CA GLU A 60 -2.96 -4.67 3.16
C GLU A 60 -3.32 -3.33 3.81
N HIS A 61 -2.28 -2.54 4.18
CA HIS A 61 -2.43 -1.23 4.81
C HIS A 61 -2.77 -0.11 3.81
N ASP A 62 -2.66 -0.36 2.49
CA ASP A 62 -2.81 0.67 1.48
C ASP A 62 -4.24 1.26 1.46
N GLN A 63 -4.32 2.58 1.49
CA GLN A 63 -5.58 3.32 1.44
C GLN A 63 -6.34 3.13 0.12
N SER A 64 -5.69 2.67 -0.94
CA SER A 64 -6.32 2.39 -2.23
C SER A 64 -7.39 1.29 -2.16
N TYR A 65 -7.36 0.45 -1.12
CA TYR A 65 -8.44 -0.53 -0.88
C TYR A 65 -9.77 0.12 -0.46
N LYS A 66 -9.74 1.36 0.03
CA LYS A 66 -10.97 2.12 0.37
C LYS A 66 -11.53 2.80 -0.87
N GLN A 67 -12.78 2.48 -1.20
CA GLN A 67 -13.61 3.25 -2.13
C GLN A 67 -14.35 4.33 -1.37
N THR A 68 -14.07 5.59 -1.68
CA THR A 68 -14.68 6.75 -1.01
C THR A 68 -15.78 7.40 -1.82
N GLU A 69 -15.80 7.17 -3.13
CA GLU A 69 -16.78 7.71 -4.05
C GLU A 69 -17.89 6.70 -4.36
N LYS A 70 -19.09 7.18 -4.64
CA LYS A 70 -20.27 6.37 -4.98
C LYS A 70 -20.57 5.30 -3.93
N PHE A 71 -20.43 4.02 -4.27
CA PHE A 71 -20.59 2.92 -3.34
C PHE A 71 -19.32 2.78 -2.48
N LYS A 72 -19.43 3.14 -1.21
CA LYS A 72 -18.30 3.13 -0.27
C LYS A 72 -18.06 1.73 0.28
N TYR A 73 -16.84 1.22 0.15
CA TYR A 73 -16.44 -0.07 0.69
C TYR A 73 -14.92 -0.14 0.90
N ASN A 74 -14.49 -1.11 1.69
CA ASN A 74 -13.08 -1.50 1.80
C ASN A 74 -12.93 -2.90 1.19
N ALA A 75 -12.17 -3.01 0.09
CA ALA A 75 -12.00 -4.27 -0.62
C ALA A 75 -11.27 -5.32 0.20
N ARG A 76 -10.32 -4.93 1.07
CA ARG A 76 -9.66 -5.83 2.02
C ARG A 76 -10.70 -6.49 2.93
N ASP A 77 -11.55 -5.70 3.54
CA ASP A 77 -12.51 -6.19 4.51
C ASP A 77 -13.60 -7.05 3.85
N ILE A 78 -14.09 -6.64 2.67
CA ILE A 78 -15.02 -7.48 1.87
C ILE A 78 -14.34 -8.79 1.49
N GLY A 79 -13.08 -8.76 1.05
CA GLY A 79 -12.33 -9.95 0.70
C GLY A 79 -12.25 -10.95 1.86
N ILE A 80 -11.94 -10.47 3.06
CA ILE A 80 -11.85 -11.28 4.29
C ILE A 80 -13.22 -11.90 4.62
N VAL A 81 -14.30 -11.10 4.61
CA VAL A 81 -15.65 -11.58 4.89
C VAL A 81 -16.09 -12.64 3.87
N ARG A 82 -15.83 -12.36 2.59
CA ARG A 82 -16.14 -13.29 1.51
C ARG A 82 -15.37 -14.61 1.64
N ALA A 83 -14.06 -14.53 1.88
CA ALA A 83 -13.23 -15.71 2.05
C ALA A 83 -13.69 -16.55 3.24
N LYS A 84 -14.08 -15.90 4.35
CA LYS A 84 -14.67 -16.60 5.51
C LYS A 84 -15.95 -17.33 5.14
N SER A 85 -16.85 -16.72 4.35
CA SER A 85 -18.11 -17.36 3.93
C SER A 85 -17.90 -18.54 2.98
N LEU A 86 -16.75 -18.60 2.30
CA LEU A 86 -16.38 -19.65 1.36
C LEU A 86 -15.41 -20.69 1.96
N ASP A 87 -15.11 -20.58 3.24
CA ASP A 87 -14.07 -21.37 3.94
C ASP A 87 -12.73 -21.35 3.18
N CYS A 88 -12.33 -20.17 2.75
CA CYS A 88 -11.14 -19.92 1.93
C CYS A 88 -10.07 -19.21 2.76
N PRO A 89 -8.81 -19.67 2.78
CA PRO A 89 -7.73 -18.98 3.46
C PRO A 89 -7.44 -17.61 2.83
N VAL A 90 -7.07 -16.66 3.69
CA VAL A 90 -6.63 -15.31 3.30
C VAL A 90 -5.21 -15.07 3.76
N VAL A 91 -4.38 -14.54 2.88
CA VAL A 91 -3.03 -14.06 3.19
C VAL A 91 -3.00 -12.54 3.04
N LEU A 92 -2.70 -11.85 4.12
CA LEU A 92 -2.45 -10.41 4.14
C LEU A 92 -0.94 -10.17 4.12
N GLY A 93 -0.42 -9.60 3.04
CA GLY A 93 0.99 -9.27 2.86
C GLY A 93 1.22 -7.79 3.15
N THR A 94 2.27 -7.46 3.93
CA THR A 94 2.65 -6.07 4.15
C THR A 94 4.02 -5.97 4.84
N ALA A 95 4.73 -4.89 4.60
CA ALA A 95 5.90 -4.51 5.38
C ALA A 95 5.52 -3.78 6.67
N THR A 96 4.37 -3.09 6.67
CA THR A 96 3.85 -2.28 7.79
C THR A 96 2.38 -2.62 8.02
N LEU A 97 2.06 -3.24 9.15
CA LEU A 97 0.69 -3.64 9.48
C LEU A 97 -0.22 -2.43 9.67
N SER A 98 -1.47 -2.52 9.21
CA SER A 98 -2.52 -1.57 9.61
C SER A 98 -2.87 -1.74 11.10
N PHE A 99 -3.42 -0.71 11.74
CA PHE A 99 -3.82 -0.78 13.16
C PHE A 99 -4.87 -1.87 13.40
N GLU A 100 -5.80 -2.06 12.47
CA GLU A 100 -6.81 -3.11 12.53
C GLU A 100 -6.17 -4.50 12.48
N THR A 101 -5.16 -4.69 11.64
CA THR A 101 -4.44 -5.97 11.54
C THR A 101 -3.61 -6.23 12.80
N ILE A 102 -2.92 -5.21 13.35
CA ILE A 102 -2.21 -5.31 14.63
C ILE A 102 -3.17 -5.76 15.74
N HIS A 103 -4.33 -5.12 15.85
CA HIS A 103 -5.35 -5.49 16.82
C HIS A 103 -5.82 -6.95 16.63
N ASN A 104 -6.15 -7.35 15.40
CA ASN A 104 -6.60 -8.71 15.12
C ASN A 104 -5.52 -9.78 15.41
N VAL A 105 -4.24 -9.44 15.26
CA VAL A 105 -3.12 -10.30 15.64
C VAL A 105 -3.03 -10.38 17.18
N SER A 106 -3.13 -9.26 17.89
CA SER A 106 -3.01 -9.21 19.36
C SER A 106 -4.10 -10.03 20.07
N ILE A 107 -5.33 -10.02 19.54
CA ILE A 107 -6.44 -10.86 20.04
C ILE A 107 -6.45 -12.28 19.45
N LYS A 108 -5.38 -12.69 18.76
CA LYS A 108 -5.23 -14.03 18.16
C LYS A 108 -6.29 -14.40 17.11
N LYS A 109 -6.97 -13.42 16.53
CA LYS A 109 -7.90 -13.63 15.42
C LYS A 109 -7.17 -13.91 14.12
N TYR A 110 -5.98 -13.30 13.94
CA TYR A 110 -5.09 -13.53 12.81
C TYR A 110 -3.78 -14.17 13.30
N LYS A 111 -3.23 -15.05 12.48
CA LYS A 111 -1.92 -15.65 12.71
C LYS A 111 -0.86 -14.83 11.99
N GLN A 112 0.12 -14.33 12.74
CA GLN A 112 1.25 -13.60 12.16
C GLN A 112 2.37 -14.54 11.76
N HIS A 113 2.93 -14.30 10.57
CA HIS A 113 4.12 -14.94 10.06
C HIS A 113 5.18 -13.88 9.76
N LEU A 114 6.28 -13.91 10.49
CA LEU A 114 7.42 -13.01 10.28
C LEU A 114 8.52 -13.77 9.56
N PRO A 115 8.97 -13.34 8.37
CA PRO A 115 10.15 -13.89 7.72
C PRO A 115 11.37 -13.70 8.61
N LYS A 116 12.15 -14.77 8.81
CA LYS A 116 13.36 -14.74 9.68
C LYS A 116 14.48 -13.88 9.10
N SER A 117 14.50 -13.64 7.80
CA SER A 117 15.54 -12.86 7.13
C SER A 117 14.96 -12.21 5.86
N ARG A 118 15.59 -11.13 5.41
CA ARG A 118 15.33 -10.56 4.09
C ARG A 118 15.81 -11.52 3.00
N TYR A 119 15.09 -11.58 1.88
CA TYR A 119 15.40 -12.45 0.76
C TYR A 119 16.86 -12.33 0.28
N PHE A 120 17.37 -11.10 0.14
CA PHE A 120 18.75 -10.83 -0.28
C PHE A 120 19.74 -10.67 0.89
N LYS A 121 19.35 -10.98 2.13
CA LYS A 121 20.17 -10.77 3.34
C LYS A 121 20.77 -9.34 3.46
N SER A 122 20.18 -8.37 2.79
CA SER A 122 20.62 -6.97 2.83
C SER A 122 20.45 -6.38 4.24
N PRO A 123 21.45 -5.66 4.76
CA PRO A 123 21.32 -4.96 6.04
C PRO A 123 20.23 -3.90 5.98
N LEU A 124 19.72 -3.54 7.14
CA LEU A 124 18.83 -2.38 7.26
C LEU A 124 19.63 -1.09 6.98
N PRO A 125 19.04 -0.10 6.32
CA PRO A 125 19.67 1.20 6.18
C PRO A 125 19.89 1.84 7.55
N LEU A 126 20.95 2.64 7.67
CA LEU A 126 21.12 3.51 8.81
C LEU A 126 20.06 4.63 8.73
N VAL A 127 19.29 4.80 9.81
CA VAL A 127 18.24 5.82 9.88
C VAL A 127 18.66 6.86 10.93
N THR A 128 18.71 8.14 10.51
CA THR A 128 18.95 9.29 11.39
C THR A 128 17.66 10.10 11.46
N ILE A 129 17.19 10.36 12.68
CA ILE A 129 16.05 11.24 12.92
C ILE A 129 16.58 12.62 13.26
N VAL A 130 16.14 13.64 12.54
CA VAL A 130 16.54 15.04 12.75
C VAL A 130 15.36 15.79 13.37
N ASP A 131 15.60 16.39 14.56
CA ASP A 131 14.61 17.25 15.19
C ASP A 131 14.61 18.63 14.51
N THR A 132 13.57 18.90 13.74
CA THR A 132 13.42 20.17 13.00
C THR A 132 13.08 21.37 13.88
N SER A 133 12.83 21.19 15.18
CA SER A 133 12.71 22.30 16.13
C SER A 133 14.07 22.88 16.51
N ILE A 134 15.09 22.03 16.50
CA ILE A 134 16.49 22.38 16.79
C ILE A 134 17.23 22.75 15.48
N ASP A 135 17.25 21.82 14.53
CA ASP A 135 17.83 22.01 13.19
C ASP A 135 16.75 22.55 12.24
N LYS A 136 16.48 23.85 12.37
CA LYS A 136 15.40 24.53 11.63
C LYS A 136 15.62 24.42 10.12
N PRO A 137 14.60 23.91 9.38
CA PRO A 137 14.70 23.82 7.94
C PRO A 137 14.80 25.21 7.29
N ASP A 138 15.73 25.33 6.36
CA ASP A 138 15.84 26.43 5.43
C ASP A 138 15.45 25.91 4.04
N GLU A 139 14.48 26.56 3.39
CA GLU A 139 13.83 26.10 2.15
C GLU A 139 13.30 24.64 2.23
N GLY A 140 12.86 24.22 3.41
CA GLY A 140 12.32 22.89 3.64
C GLY A 140 13.35 21.79 3.89
N LEU A 141 14.64 22.10 3.89
CA LEU A 141 15.73 21.16 4.15
C LEU A 141 16.50 21.57 5.41
N SER A 142 16.70 20.65 6.35
CA SER A 142 17.52 20.90 7.53
C SER A 142 19.01 21.01 7.17
N LYS A 143 19.79 21.67 8.02
CA LYS A 143 21.25 21.79 7.83
C LYS A 143 21.90 20.42 7.79
N THR A 144 21.57 19.54 8.75
CA THR A 144 22.08 18.17 8.80
C THR A 144 21.83 17.43 7.48
N LEU A 145 20.62 17.52 6.93
CA LEU A 145 20.30 16.89 5.65
C LEU A 145 21.12 17.46 4.49
N LYS A 146 21.26 18.80 4.42
CA LYS A 146 22.07 19.47 3.39
C LYS A 146 23.54 19.03 3.46
N ASP A 147 24.09 18.87 4.66
CA ASP A 147 25.49 18.48 4.85
C ASP A 147 25.71 17.00 4.47
N GLU A 148 24.82 16.10 4.86
CA GLU A 148 24.86 14.69 4.43
C GLU A 148 24.74 14.55 2.90
N MET A 149 23.86 15.32 2.26
CA MET A 149 23.76 15.34 0.81
C MET A 149 25.07 15.74 0.14
N LYS A 150 25.76 16.77 0.65
CA LYS A 150 27.06 17.21 0.13
C LYS A 150 28.12 16.11 0.28
N ILE A 151 28.14 15.42 1.42
CA ILE A 151 29.06 14.31 1.69
C ILE A 151 28.83 13.19 0.66
N GLU A 152 27.59 12.81 0.41
CA GLU A 152 27.30 11.75 -0.54
C GLU A 152 27.61 12.18 -2.00
N TRP A 153 27.34 13.42 -2.37
CA TRP A 153 27.72 13.95 -3.68
C TRP A 153 29.25 14.02 -3.87
N SER A 154 30.00 14.35 -2.83
CA SER A 154 31.49 14.35 -2.92
C SER A 154 32.06 12.94 -3.17
N LYS A 155 31.32 11.90 -2.76
CA LYS A 155 31.64 10.48 -3.07
C LYS A 155 31.09 10.00 -4.41
N ASN A 156 30.52 10.91 -5.22
CA ASN A 156 29.84 10.60 -6.49
C ASN A 156 28.62 9.66 -6.33
N ASN A 157 27.99 9.65 -5.15
CA ASN A 157 26.79 8.89 -4.86
C ASN A 157 25.52 9.66 -5.30
N LYS A 158 24.43 8.91 -5.53
CA LYS A 158 23.12 9.48 -5.85
C LYS A 158 22.31 9.68 -4.59
N VAL A 159 21.55 10.78 -4.54
CA VAL A 159 20.65 11.11 -3.44
C VAL A 159 19.21 11.12 -3.94
N ILE A 160 18.29 10.54 -3.16
CA ILE A 160 16.87 10.61 -3.40
C ILE A 160 16.22 11.38 -2.26
N LEU A 161 15.52 12.47 -2.59
CA LEU A 161 14.72 13.23 -1.63
C LEU A 161 13.26 12.81 -1.73
N PHE A 162 12.69 12.39 -0.61
CA PHE A 162 11.28 12.04 -0.49
C PHE A 162 10.55 13.19 0.20
N ILE A 163 9.74 13.93 -0.55
CA ILE A 163 8.97 15.07 -0.02
C ILE A 163 7.49 14.69 -0.06
N GLY A 164 6.88 14.50 1.11
CA GLY A 164 5.49 14.04 1.23
C GLY A 164 4.43 15.12 0.96
N ARG A 165 4.82 16.33 0.54
CA ARG A 165 3.88 17.45 0.34
C ARG A 165 4.03 18.06 -1.04
N ARG A 166 2.90 18.35 -1.69
CA ARG A 166 2.87 19.13 -2.92
C ARG A 166 2.73 20.61 -2.56
N GLY A 167 3.43 21.50 -3.29
CA GLY A 167 3.41 22.95 -3.08
C GLY A 167 4.36 23.43 -2.00
N PHE A 168 4.51 24.75 -1.90
CA PHE A 168 5.47 25.41 -1.01
C PHE A 168 5.07 25.27 0.47
N SER A 169 3.78 25.43 0.78
CA SER A 169 3.23 25.23 2.12
C SER A 169 1.74 24.92 2.03
N ASN A 170 1.27 23.90 2.76
CA ASN A 170 -0.16 23.58 2.86
C ASN A 170 -0.83 24.30 4.03
N THR A 171 -0.04 24.90 4.93
CA THR A 171 -0.56 25.50 6.15
C THR A 171 0.34 26.64 6.57
N VAL A 172 -0.24 27.81 6.83
CA VAL A 172 0.44 28.93 7.44
C VAL A 172 0.15 28.91 8.93
N ILE A 173 1.20 28.88 9.75
CA ILE A 173 1.08 28.82 11.21
C ILE A 173 1.73 30.05 11.79
N CYS A 174 1.06 30.71 12.73
CA CYS A 174 1.63 31.81 13.48
C CYS A 174 2.87 31.36 14.25
N SER A 175 3.96 32.11 14.14
CA SER A 175 5.23 31.77 14.80
C SER A 175 5.12 31.87 16.34
N GLU A 176 4.26 32.71 16.85
CA GLU A 176 4.10 32.96 18.29
C GLU A 176 3.05 32.03 18.93
N CYS A 177 1.79 32.13 18.52
CA CYS A 177 0.69 31.39 19.14
C CYS A 177 0.40 30.03 18.51
N LYS A 178 1.09 29.65 17.41
CA LYS A 178 0.90 28.40 16.68
C LYS A 178 -0.49 28.20 16.05
N ALA A 179 -1.32 29.25 16.02
CA ALA A 179 -2.61 29.21 15.37
C ALA A 179 -2.44 28.99 13.86
N ILE A 180 -3.31 28.15 13.29
CA ILE A 180 -3.37 27.92 11.84
C ILE A 180 -4.15 29.09 11.21
N VAL A 181 -3.52 29.75 10.23
CA VAL A 181 -4.17 30.76 9.43
C VAL A 181 -5.03 30.11 8.36
N LYS A 182 -6.34 30.29 8.44
CA LYS A 182 -7.29 29.75 7.50
C LYS A 182 -7.51 30.68 6.30
N CYS A 183 -7.80 30.10 5.14
CA CYS A 183 -8.11 30.88 3.94
C CYS A 183 -9.53 31.47 4.06
N PRO A 184 -9.72 32.80 3.92
CA PRO A 184 -11.05 33.39 4.05
C PRO A 184 -12.01 33.06 2.89
N LYS A 185 -11.51 32.37 1.83
CA LYS A 185 -12.30 32.07 0.63
C LYS A 185 -12.64 30.59 0.44
N CYS A 186 -11.92 29.66 1.07
CA CYS A 186 -12.06 28.23 0.79
C CYS A 186 -12.02 27.33 2.02
N ASP A 187 -12.19 27.91 3.21
CA ASP A 187 -12.25 27.16 4.46
C ASP A 187 -13.67 27.16 5.02
#